data_5606641e1912d3e5e27266735bb7661f
#
_entry.id   5606641e1912d3e5e27266735bb7661f
#
_cell.length_a   1.000
_cell.length_b   1.000
_cell.length_c   1.000
_cell.angle_alpha   90.00
_cell.angle_beta   90.00
_cell.angle_gamma   90.00
#
_symmetry.space_group_name_H-M   'P 1'
#
loop_
_entity.id
_entity.type
_entity.pdbx_description
1 polymer ?
#
loop_
_entity_poly.entity_id
_entity_poly.type
_entity_poly.pdbx_seq_one_letter_code
_entity_poly.pdbx_strand_id
1 'polypeptide(L)'
;MLDDLKDKASELAGSKSKIENPKELFVYNLGATLQMENTVEGMLGRLVEKANDSELKKQLRHHREETQAQIRNLHQIFKSLGLEPTTNPCPAIEGIEKEGEANLKMTDESLHDDVILAGCAETEHHEIAVYENLIVHAGSLGHEDVVALLTENLEQEQHTLGEVLKATLKTAQSSGAAA
;
A
#
# COMPACT_ATOMS: atom_id res chain seq x y z
N MET A 1 -13.69 19.42 20.32
CA MET A 1 -12.67 19.36 19.24
C MET A 1 -12.24 17.93 18.91
N LEU A 2 -11.86 17.08 19.88
CA LEU A 2 -11.60 15.63 19.65
C LEU A 2 -12.89 14.81 19.48
N ASP A 3 -13.95 15.16 20.21
CA ASP A 3 -15.25 14.49 20.11
C ASP A 3 -15.95 14.77 18.76
N ASP A 4 -15.84 15.98 18.22
CA ASP A 4 -16.36 16.30 16.87
C ASP A 4 -15.70 15.46 15.75
N LEU A 5 -14.46 15.03 15.95
CA LEU A 5 -13.77 14.17 14.98
C LEU A 5 -14.20 12.70 15.04
N LYS A 6 -14.51 12.20 16.25
CA LYS A 6 -14.99 10.82 16.43
C LYS A 6 -16.35 10.64 15.76
N ASP A 7 -17.25 11.57 15.96
CA ASP A 7 -18.58 11.54 15.36
C ASP A 7 -18.51 11.66 13.83
N LYS A 8 -17.68 12.57 13.30
CA LYS A 8 -17.50 12.72 11.85
C LYS A 8 -16.70 11.61 11.19
N ALA A 9 -15.69 11.03 11.82
CA ALA A 9 -14.96 9.88 11.27
C ALA A 9 -15.89 8.65 11.10
N SER A 10 -16.80 8.44 12.06
CA SER A 10 -17.84 7.42 11.96
C SER A 10 -18.90 7.73 10.89
N GLU A 11 -19.23 8.99 10.67
CA GLU A 11 -20.12 9.43 9.60
C GLU A 11 -19.48 9.32 8.21
N LEU A 12 -18.19 9.59 8.07
CA LEU A 12 -17.45 9.51 6.80
C LEU A 12 -17.29 8.06 6.31
N ALA A 13 -17.14 7.09 7.22
CA ALA A 13 -17.02 5.68 6.89
C ALA A 13 -18.30 5.06 6.27
N GLY A 14 -19.45 5.72 6.39
CA GLY A 14 -20.74 5.18 5.89
C GLY A 14 -21.62 6.16 5.14
N SER A 15 -21.23 7.44 5.00
CA SER A 15 -22.10 8.51 4.52
C SER A 15 -21.50 9.31 3.37
N LYS A 16 -22.36 9.76 2.45
CA LYS A 16 -22.06 10.74 1.40
C LYS A 16 -21.83 12.16 1.96
N SER A 17 -21.27 12.33 3.15
CA SER A 17 -20.94 13.64 3.72
C SER A 17 -19.75 14.24 2.98
N LYS A 18 -19.82 15.51 2.68
CA LYS A 18 -18.75 16.23 2.00
C LYS A 18 -17.60 16.47 2.98
N ILE A 19 -16.37 16.20 2.53
CA ILE A 19 -15.14 16.57 3.26
C ILE A 19 -14.98 18.10 3.14
N GLU A 20 -14.88 18.80 4.26
CA GLU A 20 -14.95 20.28 4.27
C GLU A 20 -13.67 20.97 4.77
N ASN A 21 -12.72 20.21 5.34
CA ASN A 21 -11.49 20.78 5.87
C ASN A 21 -10.30 19.81 5.75
N PRO A 22 -9.04 20.32 5.86
CA PRO A 22 -7.83 19.50 5.70
C PRO A 22 -7.72 18.34 6.69
N LYS A 23 -8.25 18.48 7.90
CA LYS A 23 -8.19 17.43 8.92
C LYS A 23 -9.11 16.26 8.58
N GLU A 24 -10.32 16.53 8.11
CA GLU A 24 -11.24 15.51 7.62
C GLU A 24 -10.65 14.78 6.41
N LEU A 25 -10.03 15.53 5.48
CA LEU A 25 -9.34 14.94 4.32
C LEU A 25 -8.19 14.02 4.76
N PHE A 26 -7.39 14.45 5.72
CA PHE A 26 -6.29 13.65 6.25
C PHE A 26 -6.80 12.33 6.86
N VAL A 27 -7.83 12.38 7.72
CA VAL A 27 -8.43 11.19 8.35
C VAL A 27 -9.05 10.26 7.30
N TYR A 28 -9.73 10.83 6.28
CA TYR A 28 -10.27 10.04 5.18
C TYR A 28 -9.16 9.31 4.40
N ASN A 29 -8.10 10.03 4.03
CA ASN A 29 -6.96 9.45 3.32
C ASN A 29 -6.23 8.39 4.17
N LEU A 30 -6.08 8.62 5.48
CA LEU A 30 -5.51 7.63 6.40
C LEU A 30 -6.33 6.33 6.39
N GLY A 31 -7.66 6.42 6.36
CA GLY A 31 -8.54 5.25 6.23
C GLY A 31 -8.42 4.57 4.86
N ALA A 32 -8.27 5.33 3.78
CA ALA A 32 -8.02 4.78 2.45
C ALA A 32 -6.66 4.08 2.37
N THR A 33 -5.64 4.61 3.06
CA THR A 33 -4.32 3.98 3.17
C THR A 33 -4.40 2.67 3.95
N LEU A 34 -5.15 2.61 5.05
CA LEU A 34 -5.35 1.35 5.77
C LEU A 34 -6.07 0.29 4.89
N GLN A 35 -7.02 0.71 4.03
CA GLN A 35 -7.62 -0.19 3.04
C GLN A 35 -6.60 -0.64 1.99
N MET A 36 -5.77 0.25 1.50
CA MET A 36 -4.69 -0.02 0.56
C MET A 36 -3.78 -1.14 1.09
N GLU A 37 -3.22 -0.97 2.28
CA GLU A 37 -2.34 -1.95 2.90
C GLU A 37 -3.01 -3.32 3.13
N ASN A 38 -4.26 -3.33 3.58
CA ASN A 38 -5.00 -4.58 3.74
C ASN A 38 -5.20 -5.32 2.39
N THR A 39 -5.38 -4.57 1.30
CA THR A 39 -5.49 -5.14 -0.05
C THR A 39 -4.15 -5.69 -0.52
N VAL A 40 -3.07 -4.93 -0.35
CA VAL A 40 -1.69 -5.33 -0.71
C VAL A 40 -1.26 -6.59 0.06
N GLU A 41 -1.51 -6.63 1.37
CA GLU A 41 -1.22 -7.83 2.19
C GLU A 41 -1.89 -9.08 1.63
N GLY A 42 -3.16 -8.96 1.23
CA GLY A 42 -3.91 -10.03 0.60
C GLY A 42 -3.38 -10.39 -0.80
N MET A 43 -3.01 -9.39 -1.62
CA MET A 43 -2.40 -9.58 -2.94
C MET A 43 -1.08 -10.35 -2.82
N LEU A 44 -0.17 -9.92 -1.95
CA LEU A 44 1.13 -10.54 -1.74
C LEU A 44 1.01 -12.01 -1.35
N GLY A 45 0.04 -12.35 -0.50
CA GLY A 45 -0.25 -13.74 -0.16
C GLY A 45 -0.59 -14.61 -1.39
N ARG A 46 -1.40 -14.09 -2.32
CA ARG A 46 -1.75 -14.79 -3.57
C ARG A 46 -0.59 -14.84 -4.57
N LEU A 47 0.22 -13.79 -4.65
CA LEU A 47 1.36 -13.70 -5.57
C LEU A 47 2.47 -14.68 -5.20
N VAL A 48 2.71 -14.95 -3.92
CA VAL A 48 3.65 -16.00 -3.46
C VAL A 48 3.32 -17.36 -4.08
N GLU A 49 2.03 -17.68 -4.22
CA GLU A 49 1.59 -18.95 -4.81
C GLU A 49 1.74 -18.99 -6.35
N LYS A 50 1.74 -17.82 -6.99
CA LYS A 50 1.81 -17.67 -8.45
C LYS A 50 3.22 -17.50 -8.99
N ALA A 51 4.14 -16.96 -8.21
CA ALA A 51 5.53 -16.79 -8.60
C ALA A 51 6.19 -18.13 -8.90
N ASN A 52 7.13 -18.17 -9.83
CA ASN A 52 7.93 -19.36 -10.18
C ASN A 52 9.28 -19.36 -9.46
N ASP A 53 9.98 -18.22 -9.49
CA ASP A 53 11.31 -18.07 -8.89
C ASP A 53 11.25 -18.14 -7.36
N SER A 54 12.11 -18.97 -6.78
CA SER A 54 12.13 -19.18 -5.32
C SER A 54 12.62 -17.96 -4.55
N GLU A 55 13.46 -17.11 -5.15
CA GLU A 55 13.94 -15.87 -4.54
C GLU A 55 12.84 -14.81 -4.57
N LEU A 56 12.11 -14.69 -5.69
CA LEU A 56 10.93 -13.82 -5.76
C LEU A 56 9.88 -14.22 -4.71
N LYS A 57 9.63 -15.52 -4.51
CA LYS A 57 8.74 -15.99 -3.43
C LYS A 57 9.19 -15.55 -2.05
N LYS A 58 10.50 -15.51 -1.78
CA LYS A 58 11.03 -15.03 -0.49
C LYS A 58 10.84 -13.52 -0.35
N GLN A 59 11.14 -12.75 -1.41
CA GLN A 59 10.94 -11.31 -1.43
C GLN A 59 9.47 -10.95 -1.17
N LEU A 60 8.53 -11.60 -1.86
CA LEU A 60 7.09 -11.39 -1.67
C LEU A 60 6.62 -11.73 -0.23
N ARG A 61 7.17 -12.77 0.40
CA ARG A 61 6.87 -13.07 1.80
C ARG A 61 7.42 -12.01 2.75
N HIS A 62 8.65 -11.56 2.51
CA HIS A 62 9.27 -10.51 3.31
C HIS A 62 8.49 -9.21 3.20
N HIS A 63 8.16 -8.79 1.98
CA HIS A 63 7.32 -7.62 1.73
C HIS A 63 5.97 -7.74 2.46
N ARG A 64 5.32 -8.91 2.43
CA ARG A 64 4.09 -9.13 3.19
C ARG A 64 4.26 -8.94 4.71
N GLU A 65 5.39 -9.32 5.28
CA GLU A 65 5.70 -9.09 6.70
C GLU A 65 5.90 -7.60 7.00
N GLU A 66 6.50 -6.84 6.08
CA GLU A 66 6.64 -5.39 6.15
C GLU A 66 5.28 -4.70 6.07
N THR A 67 4.42 -5.07 5.11
CA THR A 67 3.03 -4.57 5.00
C THR A 67 2.23 -4.81 6.29
N GLN A 68 2.39 -5.96 6.93
CA GLN A 68 1.77 -6.22 8.23
C GLN A 68 2.31 -5.29 9.33
N ALA A 69 3.57 -4.87 9.27
CA ALA A 69 4.12 -3.89 10.20
C ALA A 69 3.55 -2.49 9.93
N GLN A 70 3.41 -2.11 8.66
CA GLN A 70 2.82 -0.85 8.23
C GLN A 70 1.35 -0.73 8.66
N ILE A 71 0.57 -1.81 8.54
CA ILE A 71 -0.80 -1.87 9.07
C ILE A 71 -0.80 -1.61 10.59
N ARG A 72 0.14 -2.18 11.34
CA ARG A 72 0.26 -1.91 12.80
C ARG A 72 0.60 -0.45 13.07
N ASN A 73 1.49 0.16 12.29
CA ASN A 73 1.82 1.58 12.40
C ASN A 73 0.59 2.46 12.12
N LEU A 74 -0.20 2.15 11.09
CA LEU A 74 -1.45 2.86 10.80
C LEU A 74 -2.45 2.74 11.96
N HIS A 75 -2.62 1.56 12.56
CA HIS A 75 -3.45 1.40 13.75
C HIS A 75 -2.95 2.23 14.93
N GLN A 76 -1.64 2.32 15.12
CA GLN A 76 -1.04 3.17 16.15
C GLN A 76 -1.31 4.66 15.87
N ILE A 77 -1.24 5.09 14.61
CA ILE A 77 -1.57 6.46 14.17
C ILE A 77 -3.04 6.78 14.52
N PHE A 78 -4.00 5.92 14.16
CA PHE A 78 -5.40 6.13 14.54
C PHE A 78 -5.55 6.31 16.04
N LYS A 79 -4.89 5.44 16.83
CA LYS A 79 -4.92 5.51 18.29
C LYS A 79 -4.32 6.81 18.84
N SER A 80 -3.19 7.29 18.29
CA SER A 80 -2.58 8.56 18.74
C SER A 80 -3.46 9.76 18.45
N LEU A 81 -4.25 9.70 17.38
CA LEU A 81 -5.26 10.70 17.03
C LEU A 81 -6.56 10.57 17.85
N GLY A 82 -6.67 9.57 18.73
CA GLY A 82 -7.87 9.28 19.52
C GLY A 82 -9.03 8.71 18.68
N LEU A 83 -8.73 8.09 17.53
CA LEU A 83 -9.70 7.52 16.60
C LEU A 83 -9.65 5.99 16.63
N GLU A 84 -10.77 5.34 16.30
CA GLU A 84 -10.79 3.91 16.01
C GLU A 84 -10.30 3.67 14.57
N PRO A 85 -9.47 2.63 14.33
CA PRO A 85 -9.06 2.26 12.98
C PRO A 85 -10.27 1.98 12.09
N THR A 86 -10.36 2.73 10.98
CA THR A 86 -11.49 2.65 10.05
C THR A 86 -10.93 2.70 8.63
N THR A 87 -11.42 1.82 7.76
CA THR A 87 -11.06 1.82 6.34
C THR A 87 -12.00 2.69 5.52
N ASN A 88 -11.46 3.33 4.48
CA ASN A 88 -12.21 4.00 3.43
C ASN A 88 -11.86 3.36 2.07
N PRO A 89 -12.76 3.44 1.06
CA PRO A 89 -12.47 2.88 -0.25
C PRO A 89 -11.19 3.44 -0.87
N CYS A 90 -10.38 2.56 -1.47
CA CYS A 90 -9.20 2.90 -2.25
C CYS A 90 -9.29 2.30 -3.67
N PRO A 91 -10.07 2.90 -4.58
CA PRO A 91 -10.30 2.34 -5.92
C PRO A 91 -9.04 2.20 -6.77
N ALA A 92 -7.99 2.97 -6.47
CA ALA A 92 -6.72 2.89 -7.19
C ALA A 92 -6.07 1.51 -6.98
N ILE A 93 -5.89 1.09 -5.72
CA ILE A 93 -5.28 -0.23 -5.44
C ILE A 93 -6.17 -1.38 -5.91
N GLU A 94 -7.50 -1.25 -5.81
CA GLU A 94 -8.44 -2.24 -6.37
C GLU A 94 -8.32 -2.34 -7.89
N GLY A 95 -7.98 -1.24 -8.58
CA GLY A 95 -7.71 -1.19 -10.01
C GLY A 95 -6.43 -1.95 -10.35
N ILE A 96 -5.33 -1.68 -9.64
CA ILE A 96 -4.03 -2.36 -9.80
C ILE A 96 -4.19 -3.87 -9.55
N GLU A 97 -4.89 -4.27 -8.49
CA GLU A 97 -5.18 -5.67 -8.20
C GLU A 97 -5.89 -6.37 -9.37
N LYS A 98 -6.97 -5.77 -9.87
CA LYS A 98 -7.74 -6.33 -10.99
C LYS A 98 -6.92 -6.42 -12.28
N GLU A 99 -6.09 -5.43 -12.56
CA GLU A 99 -5.19 -5.43 -13.71
C GLU A 99 -4.15 -6.54 -13.60
N GLY A 100 -3.48 -6.67 -12.45
CA GLY A 100 -2.52 -7.73 -12.20
C GLY A 100 -3.13 -9.13 -12.34
N GLU A 101 -4.33 -9.35 -11.77
CA GLU A 101 -5.06 -10.61 -11.94
C GLU A 101 -5.44 -10.90 -13.41
N ALA A 102 -5.83 -9.89 -14.16
CA ALA A 102 -6.15 -10.04 -15.58
C ALA A 102 -4.90 -10.37 -16.40
N ASN A 103 -3.78 -9.71 -16.12
CA ASN A 103 -2.50 -9.94 -16.79
C ASN A 103 -1.98 -11.36 -16.52
N LEU A 104 -2.03 -11.85 -15.28
CA LEU A 104 -1.68 -13.24 -14.95
C LEU A 104 -2.54 -14.27 -15.67
N LYS A 105 -3.84 -13.98 -15.90
CA LYS A 105 -4.74 -14.88 -16.65
C LYS A 105 -4.49 -14.89 -18.15
N MET A 106 -3.93 -13.80 -18.69
CA MET A 106 -3.65 -13.65 -20.15
C MET A 106 -2.28 -14.17 -20.55
N THR A 107 -1.37 -14.34 -19.61
CA THR A 107 0.02 -14.74 -19.89
C THR A 107 0.25 -16.22 -19.61
N ASP A 108 1.24 -16.78 -20.31
CA ASP A 108 1.78 -18.11 -20.01
C ASP A 108 2.41 -18.12 -18.62
N GLU A 109 2.31 -19.25 -17.91
CA GLU A 109 2.85 -19.38 -16.55
C GLU A 109 4.35 -19.07 -16.47
N SER A 110 5.11 -19.31 -17.53
CA SER A 110 6.55 -18.97 -17.59
C SER A 110 6.84 -17.47 -17.51
N LEU A 111 5.85 -16.61 -17.75
CA LEU A 111 5.95 -15.15 -17.70
C LEU A 111 5.38 -14.55 -16.41
N HIS A 112 4.88 -15.39 -15.50
CA HIS A 112 4.23 -14.89 -14.28
C HIS A 112 5.17 -14.03 -13.44
N ASP A 113 6.45 -14.35 -13.34
CA ASP A 113 7.40 -13.57 -12.56
C ASP A 113 7.57 -12.14 -13.12
N ASP A 114 7.60 -11.99 -14.45
CA ASP A 114 7.65 -10.68 -15.10
C ASP A 114 6.38 -9.86 -14.81
N VAL A 115 5.21 -10.48 -14.91
CA VAL A 115 3.91 -9.85 -14.60
C VAL A 115 3.81 -9.43 -13.14
N ILE A 116 4.24 -10.30 -12.21
CA ILE A 116 4.23 -10.03 -10.77
C ILE A 116 5.14 -8.84 -10.47
N LEU A 117 6.35 -8.82 -11.00
CA LEU A 117 7.30 -7.73 -10.76
C LEU A 117 6.80 -6.39 -11.30
N ALA A 118 6.16 -6.39 -12.47
CA ALA A 118 5.54 -5.17 -13.02
C ALA A 118 4.44 -4.64 -12.10
N GLY A 119 3.50 -5.50 -11.68
CA GLY A 119 2.43 -5.11 -10.77
C GLY A 119 2.93 -4.67 -9.39
N CYS A 120 3.98 -5.31 -8.84
CA CYS A 120 4.63 -4.84 -7.63
C CYS A 120 5.19 -3.42 -7.81
N ALA A 121 5.92 -3.14 -8.90
CA ALA A 121 6.47 -1.81 -9.13
C ALA A 121 5.37 -0.72 -9.21
N GLU A 122 4.23 -1.02 -9.83
CA GLU A 122 3.07 -0.10 -9.87
C GLU A 122 2.48 0.14 -8.48
N THR A 123 2.36 -0.92 -7.69
CA THR A 123 1.89 -0.87 -6.31
C THR A 123 2.80 0.01 -5.46
N GLU A 124 4.11 -0.23 -5.45
CA GLU A 124 5.08 0.55 -4.69
C GLU A 124 5.03 2.04 -5.04
N HIS A 125 4.97 2.38 -6.34
CA HIS A 125 4.86 3.78 -6.75
C HIS A 125 3.58 4.44 -6.26
N HIS A 126 2.47 3.69 -6.21
CA HIS A 126 1.23 4.19 -5.64
C HIS A 126 1.34 4.42 -4.14
N GLU A 127 1.88 3.47 -3.39
CA GLU A 127 2.07 3.53 -1.94
C GLU A 127 3.00 4.67 -1.53
N ILE A 128 4.15 4.83 -2.21
CA ILE A 128 5.08 5.93 -2.01
C ILE A 128 4.35 7.28 -2.16
N ALA A 129 3.59 7.48 -3.25
CA ALA A 129 2.86 8.73 -3.47
C ALA A 129 1.81 9.00 -2.39
N VAL A 130 1.15 7.96 -1.88
CA VAL A 130 0.17 8.06 -0.80
C VAL A 130 0.84 8.46 0.51
N TYR A 131 1.93 7.80 0.89
CA TYR A 131 2.66 8.11 2.12
C TYR A 131 3.30 9.51 2.09
N GLU A 132 3.91 9.91 0.97
CA GLU A 132 4.46 11.27 0.81
C GLU A 132 3.38 12.33 1.04
N ASN A 133 2.19 12.13 0.50
CA ASN A 133 1.07 13.06 0.70
C ASN A 133 0.59 13.09 2.16
N LEU A 134 0.44 11.93 2.81
CA LEU A 134 0.03 11.85 4.22
C LEU A 134 1.03 12.53 5.15
N ILE A 135 2.34 12.37 4.91
CA ILE A 135 3.41 12.99 5.71
C ILE A 135 3.29 14.52 5.66
N VAL A 136 3.11 15.09 4.46
CA VAL A 136 2.95 16.54 4.28
C VAL A 136 1.72 17.05 5.06
N HIS A 137 0.59 16.34 4.98
CA HIS A 137 -0.61 16.73 5.68
C HIS A 137 -0.49 16.56 7.20
N ALA A 138 0.11 15.46 7.68
CA ALA A 138 0.36 15.26 9.11
C ALA A 138 1.25 16.36 9.70
N GLY A 139 2.33 16.72 9.02
CA GLY A 139 3.22 17.82 9.41
C GLY A 139 2.51 19.16 9.45
N SER A 140 1.68 19.47 8.44
CA SER A 140 0.91 20.71 8.41
C SER A 140 -0.14 20.82 9.53
N LEU A 141 -0.57 19.68 10.07
CA LEU A 141 -1.51 19.60 11.20
C LEU A 141 -0.78 19.52 12.56
N GLY A 142 0.55 19.51 12.59
CA GLY A 142 1.37 19.48 13.81
C GLY A 142 1.46 18.11 14.48
N HIS A 143 1.25 17.02 13.74
CA HIS A 143 1.31 15.64 14.25
C HIS A 143 2.68 14.99 14.00
N GLU A 144 3.72 15.43 14.70
CA GLU A 144 5.11 14.97 14.49
C GLU A 144 5.30 13.46 14.78
N ASP A 145 4.60 12.92 15.75
CA ASP A 145 4.59 11.48 16.07
C ASP A 145 4.01 10.64 14.92
N VAL A 146 2.98 11.17 14.26
CA VAL A 146 2.38 10.56 13.06
C VAL A 146 3.32 10.63 11.87
N VAL A 147 3.99 11.78 11.67
CA VAL A 147 5.00 11.94 10.62
C VAL A 147 6.09 10.88 10.74
N ALA A 148 6.58 10.60 11.97
CA ALA A 148 7.62 9.60 12.18
C ALA A 148 7.19 8.19 11.72
N LEU A 149 5.98 7.74 12.10
CA LEU A 149 5.45 6.43 11.71
C LEU A 149 5.18 6.31 10.21
N LEU A 150 4.64 7.37 9.60
CA LEU A 150 4.41 7.40 8.15
C LEU A 150 5.72 7.42 7.37
N THR A 151 6.77 8.07 7.91
CA THR A 151 8.10 8.09 7.29
C THR A 151 8.75 6.71 7.34
N GLU A 152 8.60 5.97 8.45
CA GLU A 152 9.08 4.60 8.56
C GLU A 152 8.43 3.71 7.48
N ASN A 153 7.12 3.81 7.27
CA ASN A 153 6.44 3.08 6.21
C ASN A 153 6.95 3.49 4.82
N LEU A 154 7.06 4.79 4.55
CA LEU A 154 7.58 5.31 3.27
C LEU A 154 8.98 4.78 2.95
N GLU A 155 9.89 4.75 3.93
CA GLU A 155 11.25 4.24 3.74
C GLU A 155 11.25 2.74 3.36
N GLN A 156 10.32 1.95 3.90
CA GLN A 156 10.15 0.55 3.54
C GLN A 156 9.69 0.43 2.08
N GLU A 157 8.67 1.19 1.64
CA GLU A 157 8.19 1.15 0.25
C GLU A 157 9.29 1.56 -0.75
N GLN A 158 10.04 2.62 -0.44
CA GLN A 158 11.16 3.03 -1.28
C GLN A 158 12.26 1.97 -1.38
N HIS A 159 12.52 1.26 -0.29
CA HIS A 159 13.45 0.13 -0.27
C HIS A 159 12.93 -1.02 -1.13
N THR A 160 11.69 -1.43 -0.93
CA THR A 160 11.03 -2.53 -1.67
C THR A 160 10.97 -2.24 -3.16
N LEU A 161 10.61 -1.01 -3.56
CA LEU A 161 10.67 -0.61 -4.97
C LEU A 161 12.07 -0.85 -5.56
N GLY A 162 13.11 -0.47 -4.83
CA GLY A 162 14.49 -0.71 -5.26
C GLY A 162 14.83 -2.20 -5.47
N GLU A 163 14.33 -3.08 -4.60
CA GLU A 163 14.51 -4.53 -4.73
C GLU A 163 13.67 -5.12 -5.90
N VAL A 164 12.44 -4.66 -6.08
CA VAL A 164 11.57 -5.04 -7.20
C VAL A 164 12.22 -4.68 -8.54
N LEU A 165 12.75 -3.47 -8.69
CA LEU A 165 13.40 -3.04 -9.93
C LEU A 165 14.69 -3.82 -10.24
N LYS A 166 15.47 -4.20 -9.21
CA LYS A 166 16.63 -5.10 -9.37
C LYS A 166 16.19 -6.50 -9.83
N ALA A 167 15.14 -7.04 -9.23
CA ALA A 167 14.58 -8.33 -9.61
C ALA A 167 14.05 -8.31 -11.05
N THR A 168 13.34 -7.25 -11.43
CA THR A 168 12.85 -7.02 -12.80
C THR A 168 13.99 -7.05 -13.82
N LEU A 169 15.08 -6.32 -13.55
CA LEU A 169 16.25 -6.31 -14.45
C LEU A 169 16.86 -7.71 -14.60
N LYS A 170 17.02 -8.46 -13.50
CA LYS A 170 17.54 -9.83 -13.50
C LYS A 170 16.65 -10.78 -14.32
N THR A 171 15.33 -10.72 -14.12
CA THR A 171 14.37 -11.58 -14.83
C THR A 171 14.37 -11.26 -16.33
N ALA A 172 14.31 -9.99 -16.72
CA ALA A 172 14.35 -9.58 -18.12
C ALA A 172 15.64 -10.00 -18.83
N GLN A 173 16.79 -9.94 -18.16
CA GLN A 173 18.07 -10.42 -18.73
C GLN A 173 18.07 -11.95 -18.94
N SER A 174 17.46 -12.71 -18.05
CA SER A 174 17.34 -14.16 -18.16
C SER A 174 16.41 -14.59 -19.29
N SER A 175 15.26 -13.92 -19.42
CA SER A 175 14.28 -14.17 -20.47
C SER A 175 14.80 -13.75 -21.86
N GLY A 176 15.49 -12.60 -21.96
CA GLY A 176 16.07 -12.13 -23.23
C GLY A 176 17.27 -12.98 -23.72
N ALA A 177 17.96 -13.72 -22.84
CA ALA A 177 19.03 -14.64 -23.20
C ALA A 177 18.50 -15.99 -23.72
N ALA A 178 17.23 -16.31 -23.48
CA ALA A 178 16.59 -17.55 -23.90
C ALA A 178 15.80 -17.45 -25.23
N ALA A 179 15.64 -16.24 -25.76
CA ALA A 179 14.94 -15.94 -27.02
C ALA A 179 15.92 -15.83 -28.18
#